data_d406838d0601722ea3c9a33b236503f1
#
_entry.id   d406838d0601722ea3c9a33b236503f1
#
_cell.length_a   1.000
_cell.length_b   1.000
_cell.length_c   1.000
_cell.angle_alpha   90.00
_cell.angle_beta   90.00
_cell.angle_gamma   90.00
#
_symmetry.space_group_name_H-M   'P 1'
#
loop_
_entity.id
_entity.type
_entity.pdbx_description
1 polymer ?
#
loop_
_entity_poly.entity_id
_entity_poly.type
_entity_poly.pdbx_seq_one_letter_code
_entity_poly.pdbx_strand_id
1 'polypeptide(L)'
;MKLELTNDQYQWVDQWLQLWGAWCQTGKIDKAMINMIARFMATVEPQQASRPVCSDDDGMLIDAVIRHYLKNVDENAWRVVFAYYVCNSSEIRIASWQHAVSKPRLMKTRGGNQYKHPSISTIRREVKQIINASLFCLYQPLQNAFNNRENVRKIAKNPHNTLAFQ
;
A
#
# COMPACT_ATOMS: atom_id res chain seq x y z
N MET A 1 14.82 -4.70 18.97
CA MET A 1 13.38 -4.43 19.10
C MET A 1 12.74 -4.71 17.75
N LYS A 2 11.94 -5.76 17.63
CA LYS A 2 11.17 -5.99 16.40
C LYS A 2 10.02 -4.99 16.37
N LEU A 3 10.08 -4.06 15.43
CA LEU A 3 8.97 -3.16 15.14
C LEU A 3 7.93 -3.94 14.33
N GLU A 4 7.01 -4.60 15.00
CA GLU A 4 5.95 -5.38 14.37
C GLU A 4 4.60 -4.87 14.87
N LEU A 5 3.63 -4.81 13.97
CA LEU A 5 2.24 -4.54 14.33
C LEU A 5 1.68 -5.74 15.12
N THR A 6 0.77 -5.47 16.06
CA THR A 6 -0.07 -6.53 16.61
C THR A 6 -0.97 -7.10 15.51
N ASN A 7 -1.50 -8.30 15.73
CA ASN A 7 -2.40 -8.91 14.74
C ASN A 7 -3.60 -8.02 14.41
N ASP A 8 -4.20 -7.39 15.42
CA ASP A 8 -5.36 -6.50 15.24
C ASP A 8 -4.99 -5.23 14.46
N GLN A 9 -3.81 -4.66 14.74
CA GLN A 9 -3.31 -3.50 14.00
C GLN A 9 -3.04 -3.85 12.54
N TYR A 10 -2.42 -5.01 12.30
CA TYR A 10 -2.17 -5.52 10.96
C TYR A 10 -3.46 -5.70 10.18
N GLN A 11 -4.45 -6.40 10.76
CA GLN A 11 -5.74 -6.63 10.14
C GLN A 11 -6.49 -5.32 9.85
N TRP A 12 -6.42 -4.35 10.76
CA TRP A 12 -7.05 -3.05 10.58
C TRP A 12 -6.48 -2.31 9.36
N VAL A 13 -5.15 -2.22 9.23
CA VAL A 13 -4.51 -1.57 8.06
C VAL A 13 -4.82 -2.35 6.79
N ASP A 14 -4.68 -3.67 6.82
CA ASP A 14 -4.92 -4.53 5.66
C ASP A 14 -6.35 -4.35 5.12
N GLN A 15 -7.36 -4.34 5.99
CA GLN A 15 -8.75 -4.11 5.60
C GLN A 15 -8.95 -2.75 4.93
N TRP A 16 -8.38 -1.68 5.47
CA TRP A 16 -8.47 -0.36 4.85
C TRP A 16 -7.79 -0.30 3.50
N LEU A 17 -6.64 -0.93 3.35
CA LEU A 17 -5.93 -1.00 2.06
C LEU A 17 -6.68 -1.86 1.03
N GLN A 18 -7.37 -2.92 1.45
CA GLN A 18 -8.26 -3.70 0.58
C GLN A 18 -9.42 -2.84 0.05
N LEU A 19 -10.07 -2.08 0.93
CA LEU A 19 -11.15 -1.16 0.56
C LEU A 19 -10.66 -0.03 -0.36
N TRP A 20 -9.51 0.56 -0.06
CA TRP A 20 -8.87 1.57 -0.90
C TRP A 20 -8.50 1.00 -2.27
N GLY A 21 -7.92 -0.19 -2.33
CA GLY A 21 -7.56 -0.85 -3.59
C GLY A 21 -8.76 -1.08 -4.49
N ALA A 22 -9.89 -1.49 -3.93
CA ALA A 22 -11.15 -1.63 -4.66
C ALA A 22 -11.70 -0.27 -5.12
N TRP A 23 -11.62 0.76 -4.26
CA TRP A 23 -12.01 2.13 -4.60
C TRP A 23 -11.18 2.70 -5.75
N CYS A 24 -9.87 2.43 -5.79
CA CYS A 24 -9.00 2.83 -6.89
C CYS A 24 -9.48 2.30 -8.25
N GLN A 25 -10.01 1.09 -8.28
CA GLN A 25 -10.52 0.46 -9.50
C GLN A 25 -11.83 1.08 -10.01
N THR A 26 -12.55 1.86 -9.20
CA THR A 26 -13.77 2.54 -9.64
C THR A 26 -13.53 3.71 -10.61
N GLY A 27 -12.28 4.00 -10.96
CA GLY A 27 -11.90 5.03 -11.91
C GLY A 27 -11.85 6.45 -11.35
N LYS A 28 -11.94 6.61 -10.04
CA LYS A 28 -11.84 7.90 -9.35
C LYS A 28 -10.41 8.35 -9.07
N ILE A 29 -9.44 7.47 -9.32
CA ILE A 29 -8.02 7.81 -9.39
C ILE A 29 -7.66 8.26 -10.79
N ASP A 30 -6.66 9.12 -10.87
CA ASP A 30 -6.06 9.61 -12.11
C ASP A 30 -5.72 8.44 -13.06
N LYS A 31 -6.36 8.43 -14.23
CA LYS A 31 -6.21 7.41 -15.28
C LYS A 31 -4.75 7.20 -15.71
N ALA A 32 -3.88 8.20 -15.56
CA ALA A 32 -2.46 8.09 -15.89
C ALA A 32 -1.74 7.09 -14.98
N MET A 33 -2.10 7.01 -13.71
CA MET A 33 -1.54 6.02 -12.77
C MET A 33 -2.05 4.62 -13.06
N ILE A 34 -3.33 4.48 -13.38
CA ILE A 34 -3.92 3.20 -13.78
C ILE A 34 -3.26 2.68 -15.07
N ASN A 35 -3.01 3.54 -16.04
CA ASN A 35 -2.36 3.15 -17.30
C ASN A 35 -0.90 2.69 -17.11
N MET A 36 -0.15 3.32 -16.22
CA MET A 36 1.23 2.91 -15.91
C MET A 36 1.25 1.50 -15.30
N ILE A 37 0.27 1.15 -14.51
CA ILE A 37 0.14 -0.13 -13.84
C ILE A 37 -0.57 -1.15 -14.71
N ALA A 38 -1.55 -0.75 -15.51
CA ALA A 38 -2.17 -1.61 -16.50
C ALA A 38 -1.15 -2.11 -17.54
N ARG A 39 -0.17 -1.30 -17.93
CA ARG A 39 0.99 -1.75 -18.73
C ARG A 39 1.83 -2.78 -18.00
N PHE A 40 2.01 -2.60 -16.71
CA PHE A 40 2.71 -3.50 -15.83
C PHE A 40 1.96 -4.82 -15.66
N MET A 41 0.63 -4.76 -15.60
CA MET A 41 -0.26 -5.87 -15.30
C MET A 41 -1.03 -6.38 -16.52
N ALA A 42 -0.71 -5.93 -17.75
CA ALA A 42 -1.41 -6.33 -18.97
C ALA A 42 -1.37 -7.84 -19.27
N THR A 43 -0.55 -8.60 -18.54
CA THR A 43 -0.50 -10.07 -18.56
C THR A 43 -1.37 -10.72 -17.47
N VAL A 44 -2.07 -9.93 -16.66
CA VAL A 44 -2.87 -10.40 -15.52
C VAL A 44 -4.34 -10.34 -15.90
N GLU A 45 -4.99 -11.49 -15.97
CA GLU A 45 -6.45 -11.57 -16.12
C GLU A 45 -7.12 -10.81 -14.97
N PRO A 46 -8.06 -9.88 -15.26
CA PRO A 46 -8.80 -9.19 -14.23
C PRO A 46 -9.68 -10.20 -13.49
N GLN A 47 -9.33 -10.54 -12.27
CA GLN A 47 -10.26 -11.22 -11.39
C GLN A 47 -11.30 -10.19 -10.93
N GLN A 48 -12.40 -10.12 -11.65
CA GLN A 48 -13.57 -9.34 -11.29
C GLN A 48 -14.39 -10.03 -10.22
N ALA A 49 -13.87 -10.17 -9.03
CA ALA A 49 -14.74 -10.31 -7.88
C ALA A 49 -15.14 -8.91 -7.43
N SER A 50 -16.43 -8.65 -7.27
CA SER A 50 -16.91 -7.41 -6.66
C SER A 50 -16.38 -7.32 -5.24
N ARG A 51 -15.35 -6.49 -5.02
CA ARG A 51 -14.78 -6.26 -3.71
C ARG A 51 -15.53 -5.16 -2.98
N PRO A 52 -15.66 -5.21 -1.65
CA PRO A 52 -16.16 -4.10 -0.87
C PRO A 52 -15.33 -2.83 -1.14
N VAL A 53 -15.99 -1.69 -1.24
CA VAL A 53 -15.39 -0.38 -1.56
C VAL A 53 -15.65 0.58 -0.42
N CYS A 54 -14.67 1.40 -0.07
CA CYS A 54 -14.87 2.49 0.89
C CYS A 54 -15.58 3.69 0.25
N SER A 55 -16.00 4.63 1.10
CA SER A 55 -16.54 5.91 0.63
C SER A 55 -15.48 6.73 -0.12
N ASP A 56 -15.90 7.70 -0.93
CA ASP A 56 -14.99 8.59 -1.63
C ASP A 56 -14.11 9.40 -0.66
N ASP A 57 -14.70 9.86 0.43
CA ASP A 57 -13.96 10.59 1.48
C ASP A 57 -12.86 9.71 2.11
N ASP A 58 -13.17 8.44 2.39
CA ASP A 58 -12.18 7.50 2.93
C ASP A 58 -11.11 7.16 1.89
N GLY A 59 -11.53 6.89 0.66
CA GLY A 59 -10.61 6.56 -0.44
C GLY A 59 -9.60 7.68 -0.70
N MET A 60 -10.08 8.93 -0.78
CA MET A 60 -9.23 10.11 -0.95
C MET A 60 -8.28 10.32 0.24
N LEU A 61 -8.75 10.12 1.46
CA LEU A 61 -7.94 10.26 2.67
C LEU A 61 -6.80 9.23 2.69
N ILE A 62 -7.13 7.95 2.42
CA ILE A 62 -6.15 6.87 2.39
C ILE A 62 -5.15 7.09 1.26
N ASP A 63 -5.61 7.49 0.07
CA ASP A 63 -4.74 7.76 -1.08
C ASP A 63 -3.73 8.88 -0.78
N ALA A 64 -4.16 9.96 -0.13
CA ALA A 64 -3.30 11.04 0.29
C ALA A 64 -2.21 10.57 1.27
N VAL A 65 -2.56 9.73 2.24
CA VAL A 65 -1.60 9.15 3.20
C VAL A 65 -0.60 8.24 2.49
N ILE A 66 -1.06 7.35 1.61
CA ILE A 66 -0.19 6.43 0.87
C ILE A 66 0.78 7.19 -0.03
N ARG A 67 0.32 8.22 -0.73
CA ARG A 67 1.19 9.06 -1.57
C ARG A 67 2.25 9.75 -0.74
N HIS A 68 1.89 10.32 0.39
CA HIS A 68 2.81 11.05 1.24
C HIS A 68 3.87 10.14 1.88
N TYR A 69 3.45 9.01 2.43
CA TYR A 69 4.34 8.14 3.23
C TYR A 69 5.00 7.01 2.44
N LEU A 70 4.47 6.60 1.29
CA LEU A 70 5.08 5.58 0.45
C LEU A 70 5.60 6.13 -0.87
N LYS A 71 4.74 6.70 -1.71
CA LYS A 71 5.13 7.09 -3.08
C LYS A 71 6.29 8.08 -3.11
N ASN A 72 6.28 9.05 -2.21
CA ASN A 72 7.32 10.08 -2.15
C ASN A 72 8.61 9.61 -1.45
N VAL A 73 8.55 8.50 -0.69
CA VAL A 73 9.68 8.00 0.11
C VAL A 73 10.33 6.78 -0.54
N ASP A 74 9.52 5.81 -0.98
CA ASP A 74 9.96 4.57 -1.61
C ASP A 74 8.99 4.17 -2.73
N GLU A 75 9.34 4.54 -3.95
CA GLU A 75 8.55 4.23 -5.14
C GLU A 75 8.38 2.73 -5.36
N ASN A 76 9.40 1.92 -5.02
CA ASN A 76 9.32 0.47 -5.16
C ASN A 76 8.30 -0.12 -4.17
N ALA A 77 8.32 0.32 -2.91
CA ALA A 77 7.34 -0.10 -1.92
C ALA A 77 5.93 0.30 -2.35
N TRP A 78 5.75 1.52 -2.86
CA TRP A 78 4.47 1.97 -3.39
C TRP A 78 3.98 1.10 -4.55
N ARG A 79 4.83 0.75 -5.51
CA ARG A 79 4.48 -0.13 -6.63
C ARG A 79 4.03 -1.51 -6.18
N VAL A 80 4.74 -2.09 -5.20
CA VAL A 80 4.37 -3.39 -4.62
C VAL A 80 3.02 -3.33 -3.93
N VAL A 81 2.79 -2.32 -3.07
CA VAL A 81 1.51 -2.11 -2.38
C VAL A 81 0.37 -1.89 -3.38
N PHE A 82 0.60 -1.08 -4.40
CA PHE A 82 -0.39 -0.85 -5.44
C PHE A 82 -0.72 -2.13 -6.22
N ALA A 83 0.29 -2.89 -6.65
CA ALA A 83 0.07 -4.17 -7.34
C ALA A 83 -0.70 -5.16 -6.46
N TYR A 84 -0.39 -5.20 -5.17
CA TYR A 84 -1.03 -6.12 -4.24
C TYR A 84 -2.49 -5.75 -3.95
N TYR A 85 -2.76 -4.50 -3.58
CA TYR A 85 -4.09 -4.07 -3.13
C TYR A 85 -5.00 -3.56 -4.26
N VAL A 86 -4.47 -2.79 -5.20
CA VAL A 86 -5.28 -2.23 -6.29
C VAL A 86 -5.46 -3.25 -7.40
N CYS A 87 -4.37 -3.82 -7.91
CA CYS A 87 -4.43 -4.82 -8.97
C CYS A 87 -4.81 -6.21 -8.46
N ASN A 88 -4.98 -6.39 -7.15
CA ASN A 88 -5.32 -7.67 -6.51
C ASN A 88 -4.38 -8.81 -6.91
N SER A 89 -3.08 -8.50 -7.05
CA SER A 89 -2.06 -9.46 -7.47
C SER A 89 -1.50 -10.23 -6.29
N SER A 90 -1.30 -11.53 -6.47
CA SER A 90 -0.64 -12.34 -5.44
C SER A 90 0.86 -11.99 -5.31
N GLU A 91 1.41 -12.26 -4.12
CA GLU A 91 2.85 -12.11 -3.88
C GLU A 91 3.71 -12.84 -4.93
N ILE A 92 3.25 -14.03 -5.38
CA ILE A 92 3.94 -14.84 -6.40
C ILE A 92 3.98 -14.10 -7.74
N ARG A 93 2.88 -13.48 -8.16
CA ARG A 93 2.82 -12.73 -9.42
C ARG A 93 3.70 -11.49 -9.39
N ILE A 94 3.66 -10.74 -8.29
CA ILE A 94 4.52 -9.57 -8.08
C ILE A 94 5.99 -10.00 -8.10
N ALA A 95 6.35 -11.09 -7.42
CA ALA A 95 7.70 -11.62 -7.40
C ALA A 95 8.15 -12.11 -8.78
N SER A 96 7.30 -12.77 -9.55
CA SER A 96 7.61 -13.23 -10.91
C SER A 96 7.92 -12.06 -11.83
N TRP A 97 7.14 -10.99 -11.73
CA TRP A 97 7.41 -9.79 -12.51
C TRP A 97 8.72 -9.11 -12.09
N GLN A 98 8.93 -8.89 -10.78
CA GLN A 98 10.18 -8.31 -10.30
C GLN A 98 11.40 -9.15 -10.68
N HIS A 99 11.26 -10.47 -10.67
CA HIS A 99 12.31 -11.36 -11.13
C HIS A 99 12.65 -11.16 -12.62
N ALA A 100 11.63 -11.03 -13.47
CA ALA A 100 11.80 -10.84 -14.91
C ALA A 100 12.54 -9.53 -15.25
N VAL A 101 12.32 -8.45 -14.45
CA VAL A 101 12.96 -7.14 -14.66
C VAL A 101 14.19 -6.92 -13.78
N SER A 102 14.50 -7.86 -12.87
CA SER A 102 15.63 -7.71 -11.94
C SER A 102 16.97 -7.79 -12.67
N LYS A 103 17.94 -7.04 -12.14
CA LYS A 103 19.33 -7.09 -12.59
C LYS A 103 20.18 -7.89 -11.61
N PRO A 104 21.30 -8.47 -12.05
CA PRO A 104 22.28 -9.07 -11.14
C PRO A 104 22.69 -8.04 -10.08
N ARG A 105 22.77 -8.48 -8.84
CA ARG A 105 23.20 -7.64 -7.71
C ARG A 105 24.15 -8.40 -6.80
N LEU A 106 24.89 -7.67 -5.99
CA LEU A 106 25.82 -8.24 -5.03
C LEU A 106 25.01 -8.99 -3.94
N MET A 107 25.20 -10.28 -3.84
CA MET A 107 24.51 -11.15 -2.89
C MET A 107 25.52 -11.89 -2.01
N LYS A 108 25.20 -12.01 -0.72
CA LYS A 108 26.01 -12.81 0.21
C LYS A 108 25.73 -14.30 -0.03
N THR A 109 26.76 -15.05 -0.37
CA THR A 109 26.69 -16.50 -0.57
C THR A 109 27.65 -17.21 0.38
N ARG A 110 27.61 -18.56 0.43
CA ARG A 110 28.58 -19.33 1.22
C ARG A 110 30.04 -19.11 0.77
N GLY A 111 30.25 -18.77 -0.50
CA GLY A 111 31.57 -18.46 -1.07
C GLY A 111 31.94 -16.97 -1.02
N GLY A 112 31.24 -16.14 -0.23
CA GLY A 112 31.46 -14.71 -0.16
C GLY A 112 30.46 -13.89 -0.97
N ASN A 113 30.76 -12.61 -1.17
CA ASN A 113 29.89 -11.73 -1.93
C ASN A 113 30.06 -11.96 -3.44
N GLN A 114 28.99 -12.29 -4.15
CA GLN A 114 28.99 -12.53 -5.58
C GLN A 114 27.87 -11.75 -6.27
N TYR A 115 28.15 -11.25 -7.47
CA TYR A 115 27.13 -10.69 -8.37
C TYR A 115 26.28 -11.81 -8.94
N LYS A 116 25.01 -11.85 -8.56
CA LYS A 116 24.09 -12.92 -8.96
C LYS A 116 22.67 -12.39 -9.16
N HIS A 117 21.97 -13.00 -10.09
CA HIS A 117 20.51 -12.81 -10.20
C HIS A 117 19.83 -13.40 -8.92
N PRO A 118 18.98 -12.62 -8.21
CA PRO A 118 18.23 -13.17 -7.10
C PRO A 118 17.26 -14.25 -7.59
N SER A 119 17.10 -15.32 -6.82
CA SER A 119 16.09 -16.34 -7.13
C SER A 119 14.68 -15.80 -6.91
N ILE A 120 13.70 -16.40 -7.58
CA ILE A 120 12.29 -16.02 -7.41
C ILE A 120 11.81 -16.15 -5.95
N SER A 121 12.32 -17.15 -5.23
CA SER A 121 12.02 -17.34 -3.80
C SER A 121 12.61 -16.23 -2.93
N THR A 122 13.79 -15.72 -3.29
CA THR A 122 14.38 -14.56 -2.61
C THR A 122 13.54 -13.31 -2.84
N ILE A 123 13.16 -13.04 -4.09
CA ILE A 123 12.32 -11.90 -4.44
C ILE A 123 10.94 -11.99 -3.78
N ARG A 124 10.33 -13.18 -3.74
CA ARG A 124 9.03 -13.39 -3.06
C ARG A 124 9.10 -13.03 -1.57
N ARG A 125 10.19 -13.41 -0.91
CA ARG A 125 10.42 -13.05 0.49
C ARG A 125 10.57 -11.54 0.67
N GLU A 126 11.28 -10.88 -0.25
CA GLU A 126 11.44 -9.42 -0.25
C GLU A 126 10.09 -8.72 -0.49
N VAL A 127 9.28 -9.18 -1.44
CA VAL A 127 7.93 -8.64 -1.67
C VAL A 127 7.09 -8.71 -0.40
N LYS A 128 7.10 -9.85 0.30
CA LYS A 128 6.39 -10.00 1.56
C LYS A 128 6.91 -9.06 2.66
N GLN A 129 8.22 -8.89 2.74
CA GLN A 129 8.84 -7.94 3.68
C GLN A 129 8.45 -6.49 3.36
N ILE A 130 8.41 -6.12 2.08
CA ILE A 130 7.99 -4.79 1.63
C ILE A 130 6.53 -4.54 2.02
N ILE A 131 5.62 -5.50 1.78
CA ILE A 131 4.22 -5.36 2.18
C ILE A 131 4.11 -5.15 3.69
N ASN A 132 4.74 -6.00 4.50
CA ASN A 132 4.68 -5.90 5.96
C ASN A 132 5.26 -4.58 6.48
N ALA A 133 6.40 -4.15 5.94
CA ALA A 133 7.03 -2.87 6.30
C ALA A 133 6.13 -1.68 5.91
N SER A 134 5.48 -1.75 4.76
CA SER A 134 4.55 -0.72 4.29
C SER A 134 3.33 -0.61 5.20
N LEU A 135 2.73 -1.73 5.62
CA LEU A 135 1.63 -1.73 6.58
C LEU A 135 2.07 -1.11 7.92
N PHE A 136 3.25 -1.47 8.40
CA PHE A 136 3.81 -0.87 9.61
C PHE A 136 3.95 0.65 9.49
N CYS A 137 4.52 1.13 8.39
CA CYS A 137 4.71 2.57 8.13
C CYS A 137 3.38 3.33 7.99
N LEU A 138 2.34 2.70 7.45
CA LEU A 138 1.04 3.33 7.19
C LEU A 138 0.10 3.33 8.40
N TYR A 139 0.29 2.43 9.36
CA TYR A 139 -0.64 2.27 10.49
C TYR A 139 -0.89 3.57 11.25
N GLN A 140 0.14 4.17 11.80
CA GLN A 140 -0.01 5.39 12.62
C GLN A 140 -0.48 6.60 11.79
N PRO A 141 0.06 6.87 10.60
CA PRO A 141 -0.45 7.93 9.74
C PRO A 141 -1.92 7.78 9.37
N LEU A 142 -2.39 6.59 9.07
CA LEU A 142 -3.80 6.34 8.76
C LEU A 142 -4.69 6.59 9.99
N GLN A 143 -4.30 6.08 11.16
CA GLN A 143 -5.04 6.36 12.40
C GLN A 143 -5.15 7.86 12.68
N ASN A 144 -4.03 8.57 12.56
CA ASN A 144 -4.00 10.02 12.79
C ASN A 144 -4.91 10.76 11.80
N ALA A 145 -4.88 10.37 10.53
CA ALA A 145 -5.73 10.99 9.50
C ALA A 145 -7.22 10.78 9.78
N PHE A 146 -7.63 9.56 10.14
CA PHE A 146 -9.03 9.27 10.49
C PHE A 146 -9.46 10.01 11.76
N ASN A 147 -8.64 10.03 12.80
CA ASN A 147 -8.94 10.73 14.05
C ASN A 147 -9.05 12.24 13.84
N ASN A 148 -8.16 12.84 13.07
CA ASN A 148 -8.20 14.27 12.76
C ASN A 148 -9.48 14.63 11.99
N ARG A 149 -9.89 13.83 11.02
CA ARG A 149 -11.13 14.04 10.28
C ARG A 149 -12.35 13.96 11.18
N GLU A 150 -12.41 13.00 12.11
CA GLU A 150 -13.51 12.89 13.05
C GLU A 150 -13.58 14.08 14.01
N ASN A 151 -12.44 14.57 14.49
CA ASN A 151 -12.36 15.74 15.34
C ASN A 151 -12.87 16.99 14.61
N VAL A 152 -12.46 17.20 13.36
CA VAL A 152 -12.96 18.31 12.53
C VAL A 152 -14.48 18.21 12.35
N ARG A 153 -15.02 17.02 12.10
CA ARG A 153 -16.48 16.81 11.97
C ARG A 153 -17.23 17.08 13.28
N LYS A 154 -16.67 16.72 14.43
CA LYS A 154 -17.25 17.01 15.75
C LYS A 154 -17.29 18.51 16.04
N ILE A 155 -16.20 19.23 15.73
CA ILE A 155 -16.13 20.70 15.89
C ILE A 155 -17.15 21.39 14.98
N ALA A 156 -17.26 20.97 13.72
CA ALA A 156 -18.22 21.53 12.77
C ALA A 156 -19.69 21.31 13.19
N LYS A 157 -19.99 20.21 13.90
CA LYS A 157 -21.35 19.93 14.42
C LYS A 157 -21.68 20.72 15.69
N ASN A 158 -20.69 21.15 16.47
CA ASN A 158 -20.85 21.87 17.73
C ASN A 158 -20.04 23.17 17.76
N PRO A 159 -20.37 24.19 16.93
CA PRO A 159 -19.60 25.44 16.85
C PRO A 159 -19.58 26.27 18.12
N HIS A 160 -20.55 26.06 19.06
CA HIS A 160 -20.65 26.82 20.29
C HIS A 160 -19.67 26.45 21.40
N ASN A 161 -18.98 25.29 21.31
CA ASN A 161 -17.98 24.87 22.31
C ASN A 161 -16.57 25.45 22.10
N THR A 162 -16.32 26.14 21.00
CA THR A 162 -14.99 26.69 20.66
C THR A 162 -14.75 28.09 21.23
N LEU A 163 -15.75 28.77 21.79
CA LEU A 163 -15.66 30.14 22.31
C LEU A 163 -15.47 30.24 23.84
N ALA A 164 -15.22 29.13 24.52
CA ALA A 164 -15.10 29.10 25.99
C ALA A 164 -13.66 29.23 26.53
N PHE A 165 -12.69 29.55 25.69
CA PHE A 165 -11.30 29.83 26.09
C PHE A 165 -10.80 31.14 25.48
N GLN A 166 -11.35 32.24 26.01
CA GLN A 166 -10.69 33.54 25.99
C GLN A 166 -10.68 34.09 27.41
#